data_b6af50cf448b8755e3d55e39ab770d13
#
_entry.id   b6af50cf448b8755e3d55e39ab770d13
#
_cell.length_a   1.000
_cell.length_b   1.000
_cell.length_c   1.000
_cell.angle_alpha   90.00
_cell.angle_beta   90.00
_cell.angle_gamma   90.00
#
_symmetry.space_group_name_H-M   'P 1'
#
loop_
_entity.id
_entity.type
_entity.pdbx_description
1 polymer ?
#
loop_
_entity_poly.entity_id
_entity_poly.type
_entity_poly.pdbx_seq_one_letter_code
_entity_poly.pdbx_strand_id
1 'polypeptide(L)'
;MGSVLITGGAGYIGSHAVYAFLDAGRDVVVLDDLSTGVRANLPAQVPFYEGCVSDRGLVKDIVARHGVEGALHFAGSIVVPESVVNPAKYYRNNTSRGLELIAALIAGGVRRVVFSSTAAVYGAPERVPIAETSPTLPINPYGWSKLFFERQLADLGAAHGLASAALRYFNVAGADPTGRTGQSTPQATHLIKIAAQTAAGQRPGMSVFGTDYPTRDGTCVRDFIHVSDLAQAHVAAYDLLEPGGRSYTFNCGNGRGYSVREVIRAVEEAAGAGLQLTYEGRRAGDPPELVADPGLLFQHVAWRPHYGLADMVETALAWERRQA
;
A
#
# COMPACT_ATOMS: atom_id res chain seq x y z
N MET A 1 -9.86 16.09 -19.69
CA MET A 1 -9.49 14.74 -19.23
C MET A 1 -10.54 14.34 -18.21
N GLY A 2 -10.95 13.06 -18.19
CA GLY A 2 -11.88 12.58 -17.17
C GLY A 2 -11.20 12.37 -15.82
N SER A 3 -12.01 12.14 -14.80
CA SER A 3 -11.53 11.95 -13.43
C SER A 3 -10.98 10.55 -13.19
N VAL A 4 -10.15 10.40 -12.17
CA VAL A 4 -9.68 9.10 -11.65
C VAL A 4 -10.39 8.79 -10.34
N LEU A 5 -11.04 7.62 -10.25
CA LEU A 5 -11.65 7.14 -9.01
C LEU A 5 -10.61 6.49 -8.12
N ILE A 6 -10.46 6.98 -6.90
CA ILE A 6 -9.57 6.38 -5.89
C ILE A 6 -10.42 5.79 -4.76
N THR A 7 -10.49 4.46 -4.71
CA THR A 7 -11.19 3.76 -3.63
C THR A 7 -10.25 3.50 -2.47
N GLY A 8 -10.73 3.65 -1.23
CA GLY A 8 -9.85 3.64 -0.05
C GLY A 8 -8.96 4.89 0.03
N GLY A 9 -9.40 5.98 -0.63
CA GLY A 9 -8.63 7.21 -0.76
C GLY A 9 -8.44 7.98 0.54
N ALA A 10 -9.26 7.74 1.57
CA ALA A 10 -9.09 8.35 2.90
C ALA A 10 -8.10 7.57 3.79
N GLY A 11 -7.61 6.40 3.34
CA GLY A 11 -6.59 5.61 4.00
C GLY A 11 -5.18 6.19 3.84
N TYR A 12 -4.18 5.55 4.48
CA TYR A 12 -2.80 6.02 4.48
C TYR A 12 -2.22 6.17 3.06
N ILE A 13 -2.13 5.08 2.29
CA ILE A 13 -1.55 5.12 0.94
C ILE A 13 -2.49 5.84 -0.04
N GLY A 14 -3.81 5.61 0.10
CA GLY A 14 -4.81 6.23 -0.76
C GLY A 14 -4.79 7.76 -0.72
N SER A 15 -4.64 8.36 0.46
CA SER A 15 -4.58 9.83 0.58
C SER A 15 -3.33 10.42 -0.06
N HIS A 16 -2.18 9.74 0.04
CA HIS A 16 -0.96 10.17 -0.68
C HIS A 16 -1.13 10.03 -2.20
N ALA A 17 -1.81 8.98 -2.67
CA ALA A 17 -2.14 8.84 -4.09
C ALA A 17 -3.09 9.95 -4.57
N VAL A 18 -4.07 10.36 -3.75
CA VAL A 18 -4.93 11.52 -4.06
C VAL A 18 -4.09 12.77 -4.29
N TYR A 19 -3.19 13.11 -3.37
CA TYR A 19 -2.29 14.27 -3.55
C TYR A 19 -1.38 14.12 -4.77
N ALA A 20 -0.80 12.95 -5.00
CA ALA A 20 0.09 12.72 -6.14
C ALA A 20 -0.62 12.89 -7.49
N PHE A 21 -1.87 12.44 -7.62
CA PHE A 21 -2.67 12.61 -8.83
C PHE A 21 -3.08 14.07 -9.04
N LEU A 22 -3.46 14.79 -7.97
CA LEU A 22 -3.74 16.23 -8.04
C LEU A 22 -2.49 17.04 -8.42
N ASP A 23 -1.34 16.73 -7.83
CA ASP A 23 -0.06 17.36 -8.14
C ASP A 23 0.36 17.10 -9.61
N ALA A 24 -0.06 15.95 -10.19
CA ALA A 24 0.09 15.62 -11.61
C ALA A 24 -0.99 16.27 -12.51
N GLY A 25 -1.83 17.18 -11.98
CA GLY A 25 -2.86 17.90 -12.72
C GLY A 25 -4.07 17.04 -13.13
N ARG A 26 -4.35 15.96 -12.41
CA ARG A 26 -5.49 15.07 -12.69
C ARG A 26 -6.65 15.33 -11.75
N ASP A 27 -7.85 15.31 -12.28
CA ASP A 27 -9.06 15.34 -11.47
C ASP A 27 -9.25 13.99 -10.76
N VAL A 28 -9.60 14.04 -9.49
CA VAL A 28 -9.76 12.86 -8.61
C VAL A 28 -11.13 12.88 -7.95
N VAL A 29 -11.75 11.71 -7.84
CA VAL A 29 -12.91 11.47 -6.97
C VAL A 29 -12.61 10.30 -6.04
N VAL A 30 -13.05 10.40 -4.78
CA VAL A 30 -12.75 9.40 -3.75
C VAL A 30 -14.02 8.66 -3.32
N LEU A 31 -13.91 7.34 -3.18
CA LEU A 31 -14.90 6.47 -2.54
C LEU A 31 -14.24 5.73 -1.38
N ASP A 32 -14.75 5.91 -0.16
CA ASP A 32 -14.23 5.28 1.06
C ASP A 32 -15.37 5.04 2.05
N ASP A 33 -15.36 3.93 2.77
CA ASP A 33 -16.37 3.64 3.79
C ASP A 33 -15.97 4.12 5.20
N LEU A 34 -14.82 4.80 5.31
CA LEU A 34 -14.22 5.34 6.53
C LEU A 34 -14.04 4.30 7.66
N SER A 35 -14.05 3.01 7.33
CA SER A 35 -13.82 1.95 8.33
C SER A 35 -12.43 2.03 8.98
N THR A 36 -11.44 2.53 8.24
CA THR A 36 -10.07 2.82 8.72
C THR A 36 -9.52 4.12 8.15
N GLY A 37 -10.16 4.66 7.13
CA GLY A 37 -9.83 5.93 6.51
C GLY A 37 -10.24 7.12 7.38
N VAL A 38 -9.57 8.25 7.18
CA VAL A 38 -9.85 9.51 7.88
C VAL A 38 -10.11 10.60 6.86
N ARG A 39 -11.33 11.15 6.81
CA ARG A 39 -11.73 12.17 5.83
C ARG A 39 -10.80 13.40 5.86
N ALA A 40 -10.28 13.76 7.04
CA ALA A 40 -9.36 14.89 7.20
C ALA A 40 -7.99 14.72 6.50
N ASN A 41 -7.64 13.50 6.09
CA ASN A 41 -6.44 13.24 5.30
C ASN A 41 -6.56 13.71 3.83
N LEU A 42 -7.75 14.13 3.41
CA LEU A 42 -8.03 14.52 2.02
C LEU A 42 -8.24 16.03 1.89
N PRO A 43 -7.85 16.64 0.75
CA PRO A 43 -8.18 18.03 0.47
C PRO A 43 -9.70 18.23 0.50
N ALA A 44 -10.15 19.37 1.05
CA ALA A 44 -11.58 19.64 1.22
C ALA A 44 -12.34 19.71 -0.12
N GLN A 45 -11.68 20.16 -1.17
CA GLN A 45 -12.25 20.33 -2.52
C GLN A 45 -12.41 19.03 -3.31
N VAL A 46 -11.79 17.92 -2.88
CA VAL A 46 -11.90 16.63 -3.60
C VAL A 46 -13.31 16.06 -3.40
N PRO A 47 -14.04 15.74 -4.49
CA PRO A 47 -15.30 15.04 -4.42
C PRO A 47 -15.13 13.73 -3.64
N PHE A 48 -15.93 13.58 -2.60
CA PHE A 48 -15.86 12.45 -1.69
C PHE A 48 -17.24 11.78 -1.55
N TYR A 49 -17.24 10.47 -1.66
CA TYR A 49 -18.42 9.62 -1.44
C TYR A 49 -18.12 8.65 -0.31
N GLU A 50 -18.95 8.70 0.73
CA GLU A 50 -18.92 7.70 1.79
C GLU A 50 -19.75 6.48 1.36
N GLY A 51 -19.11 5.30 1.26
CA GLY A 51 -19.82 4.11 0.86
C GLY A 51 -18.93 2.91 0.58
N CYS A 52 -19.57 1.75 0.40
CA CYS A 52 -18.89 0.51 0.10
C CYS A 52 -18.59 0.38 -1.39
N VAL A 53 -17.38 -0.08 -1.74
CA VAL A 53 -16.98 -0.33 -3.14
C VAL A 53 -17.85 -1.37 -3.86
N SER A 54 -18.56 -2.23 -3.12
CA SER A 54 -19.48 -3.21 -3.71
C SER A 54 -20.87 -2.67 -4.02
N ASP A 55 -21.17 -1.42 -3.67
CA ASP A 55 -22.40 -0.75 -4.09
C ASP A 55 -22.28 -0.35 -5.57
N ARG A 56 -22.76 -1.25 -6.44
CA ARG A 56 -22.73 -1.06 -7.89
C ARG A 56 -23.51 0.18 -8.36
N GLY A 57 -24.59 0.53 -7.66
CA GLY A 57 -25.37 1.73 -7.98
C GLY A 57 -24.56 2.99 -7.74
N LEU A 58 -23.98 3.11 -6.53
CA LEU A 58 -23.12 4.22 -6.15
C LEU A 58 -21.91 4.35 -7.09
N VAL A 59 -21.22 3.23 -7.41
CA VAL A 59 -20.07 3.25 -8.30
C VAL A 59 -20.48 3.73 -9.71
N LYS A 60 -21.61 3.24 -10.27
CA LYS A 60 -22.13 3.71 -11.55
C LYS A 60 -22.44 5.21 -11.57
N ASP A 61 -23.06 5.70 -10.51
CA ASP A 61 -23.40 7.13 -10.38
C ASP A 61 -22.14 7.99 -10.31
N ILE A 62 -21.11 7.57 -9.58
CA ILE A 62 -19.82 8.25 -9.50
C ILE A 62 -19.17 8.28 -10.91
N VAL A 63 -19.11 7.13 -11.59
CA VAL A 63 -18.51 7.02 -12.93
C VAL A 63 -19.20 7.97 -13.91
N ALA A 64 -20.53 7.98 -13.95
CA ALA A 64 -21.30 8.81 -14.86
C ALA A 64 -21.16 10.32 -14.52
N ARG A 65 -21.24 10.68 -13.22
CA ARG A 65 -21.23 12.07 -12.78
C ARG A 65 -19.88 12.74 -12.99
N HIS A 66 -18.78 12.01 -12.78
CA HIS A 66 -17.42 12.55 -12.84
C HIS A 66 -16.67 12.18 -14.13
N GLY A 67 -17.29 11.46 -15.06
CA GLY A 67 -16.63 11.04 -16.28
C GLY A 67 -15.37 10.20 -16.00
N VAL A 68 -15.47 9.22 -15.08
CA VAL A 68 -14.32 8.44 -14.62
C VAL A 68 -13.71 7.64 -15.77
N GLU A 69 -12.44 7.86 -16.05
CA GLU A 69 -11.66 7.16 -17.10
C GLU A 69 -10.84 5.98 -16.58
N GLY A 70 -10.53 5.96 -15.30
CA GLY A 70 -9.74 4.92 -14.67
C GLY A 70 -9.87 4.91 -13.17
N ALA A 71 -9.35 3.89 -12.50
CA ALA A 71 -9.46 3.76 -11.06
C ALA A 71 -8.16 3.26 -10.40
N LEU A 72 -7.94 3.70 -9.15
CA LEU A 72 -6.99 3.12 -8.22
C LEU A 72 -7.75 2.41 -7.11
N HIS A 73 -7.38 1.17 -6.81
CA HIS A 73 -8.07 0.37 -5.81
C HIS A 73 -7.19 0.09 -4.60
N PHE A 74 -7.37 0.89 -3.53
CA PHE A 74 -6.71 0.72 -2.23
C PHE A 74 -7.65 0.13 -1.17
N ALA A 75 -8.97 0.26 -1.32
CA ALA A 75 -9.93 -0.22 -0.35
C ALA A 75 -9.74 -1.72 -0.06
N GLY A 76 -9.58 -2.07 1.22
CA GLY A 76 -9.40 -3.46 1.62
C GLY A 76 -8.87 -3.61 3.05
N SER A 77 -9.01 -4.81 3.60
CA SER A 77 -8.45 -5.19 4.90
C SER A 77 -6.97 -5.57 4.77
N ILE A 78 -6.12 -5.07 5.69
CA ILE A 78 -4.65 -5.14 5.54
C ILE A 78 -3.92 -5.79 6.73
N VAL A 79 -4.60 -6.11 7.83
CA VAL A 79 -3.98 -6.61 9.06
C VAL A 79 -3.76 -8.11 8.97
N VAL A 80 -2.51 -8.53 8.72
CA VAL A 80 -2.15 -9.94 8.49
C VAL A 80 -2.57 -10.86 9.65
N PRO A 81 -2.28 -10.57 10.94
CA PRO A 81 -2.74 -11.41 12.04
C PRO A 81 -4.27 -11.54 12.11
N GLU A 82 -5.00 -10.48 11.85
CA GLU A 82 -6.47 -10.52 11.81
C GLU A 82 -6.97 -11.45 10.69
N SER A 83 -6.26 -11.51 9.55
CA SER A 83 -6.66 -12.38 8.45
C SER A 83 -6.67 -13.86 8.82
N VAL A 84 -5.79 -14.27 9.74
CA VAL A 84 -5.70 -15.66 10.20
C VAL A 84 -6.90 -16.01 11.10
N VAL A 85 -7.34 -15.11 11.95
CA VAL A 85 -8.46 -15.36 12.87
C VAL A 85 -9.82 -15.04 12.26
N ASN A 86 -9.88 -14.20 11.22
CA ASN A 86 -11.12 -13.87 10.51
C ASN A 86 -10.92 -13.88 8.97
N PRO A 87 -10.63 -15.03 8.37
CA PRO A 87 -10.35 -15.11 6.93
C PRO A 87 -11.56 -14.71 6.07
N ALA A 88 -12.78 -14.97 6.51
CA ALA A 88 -14.00 -14.63 5.78
C ALA A 88 -14.13 -13.11 5.54
N LYS A 89 -13.71 -12.26 6.50
CA LYS A 89 -13.65 -10.81 6.34
C LYS A 89 -12.73 -10.42 5.18
N TYR A 90 -11.56 -11.05 5.10
CA TYR A 90 -10.55 -10.74 4.08
C TYR A 90 -10.98 -11.16 2.68
N TYR A 91 -11.49 -12.37 2.51
CA TYR A 91 -12.02 -12.80 1.21
C TYR A 91 -13.22 -11.95 0.78
N ARG A 92 -14.12 -11.62 1.70
CA ARG A 92 -15.26 -10.74 1.38
C ARG A 92 -14.80 -9.36 0.96
N ASN A 93 -13.95 -8.70 1.76
CA ASN A 93 -13.56 -7.31 1.50
C ASN A 93 -12.61 -7.21 0.30
N ASN A 94 -11.55 -8.02 0.26
CA ASN A 94 -10.49 -7.83 -0.72
C ASN A 94 -10.78 -8.52 -2.06
N THR A 95 -11.61 -9.58 -2.06
CA THR A 95 -11.85 -10.40 -3.26
C THR A 95 -13.28 -10.19 -3.78
N SER A 96 -14.31 -10.49 -2.96
CA SER A 96 -15.70 -10.43 -3.44
C SER A 96 -16.16 -8.99 -3.71
N ARG A 97 -15.94 -8.06 -2.76
CA ARG A 97 -16.31 -6.65 -2.96
C ARG A 97 -15.49 -5.97 -4.05
N GLY A 98 -14.20 -6.35 -4.18
CA GLY A 98 -13.37 -5.89 -5.29
C GLY A 98 -13.90 -6.34 -6.65
N LEU A 99 -14.36 -7.58 -6.78
CA LEU A 99 -15.00 -8.08 -8.01
C LEU A 99 -16.23 -7.26 -8.39
N GLU A 100 -17.10 -6.93 -7.40
CA GLU A 100 -18.28 -6.08 -7.62
C GLU A 100 -17.90 -4.68 -8.13
N LEU A 101 -16.83 -4.09 -7.53
CA LEU A 101 -16.28 -2.82 -8.00
C LEU A 101 -15.86 -2.90 -9.46
N ILE A 102 -15.02 -3.88 -9.83
CA ILE A 102 -14.49 -3.98 -11.19
C ILE A 102 -15.61 -4.23 -12.21
N ALA A 103 -16.60 -5.06 -11.85
CA ALA A 103 -17.77 -5.27 -12.69
C ALA A 103 -18.57 -3.98 -12.95
N ALA A 104 -18.75 -3.15 -11.93
CA ALA A 104 -19.41 -1.85 -12.05
C ALA A 104 -18.59 -0.86 -12.89
N LEU A 105 -17.27 -0.81 -12.71
CA LEU A 105 -16.36 0.02 -13.50
C LEU A 105 -16.38 -0.38 -14.97
N ILE A 106 -16.31 -1.67 -15.31
CA ILE A 106 -16.38 -2.19 -16.67
C ILE A 106 -17.72 -1.82 -17.31
N ALA A 107 -18.84 -1.99 -16.59
CA ALA A 107 -20.17 -1.62 -17.06
C ALA A 107 -20.32 -0.11 -17.31
N GLY A 108 -19.59 0.72 -16.54
CA GLY A 108 -19.51 2.17 -16.73
C GLY A 108 -18.52 2.63 -17.82
N GLY A 109 -17.85 1.70 -18.51
CA GLY A 109 -16.91 2.03 -19.58
C GLY A 109 -15.47 2.27 -19.13
N VAL A 110 -15.17 2.13 -17.84
CA VAL A 110 -13.80 2.27 -17.31
C VAL A 110 -12.95 1.07 -17.75
N ARG A 111 -11.73 1.34 -18.26
CA ARG A 111 -10.84 0.31 -18.84
C ARG A 111 -9.41 0.35 -18.30
N ARG A 112 -9.13 1.17 -17.29
CA ARG A 112 -7.80 1.26 -16.65
C ARG A 112 -7.94 1.14 -15.14
N VAL A 113 -7.20 0.20 -14.52
CA VAL A 113 -7.20 0.00 -13.06
C VAL A 113 -5.79 -0.23 -12.56
N VAL A 114 -5.36 0.55 -11.56
CA VAL A 114 -4.17 0.24 -10.77
C VAL A 114 -4.60 -0.37 -9.44
N PHE A 115 -4.02 -1.49 -9.09
CA PHE A 115 -4.37 -2.26 -7.89
C PHE A 115 -3.24 -2.27 -6.86
N SER A 116 -3.59 -1.94 -5.64
CA SER A 116 -2.79 -2.08 -4.44
C SER A 116 -2.64 -3.56 -4.06
N SER A 117 -1.62 -4.24 -4.62
CA SER A 117 -1.25 -5.60 -4.25
C SER A 117 -0.20 -5.61 -3.13
N THR A 118 0.49 -6.72 -2.91
CA THR A 118 1.37 -6.89 -1.76
C THR A 118 2.46 -7.93 -2.01
N ALA A 119 3.63 -7.77 -1.39
CA ALA A 119 4.67 -8.81 -1.31
C ALA A 119 4.21 -10.07 -0.57
N ALA A 120 3.14 -10.01 0.24
CA ALA A 120 2.59 -11.18 0.94
C ALA A 120 2.09 -12.29 -0.01
N VAL A 121 1.92 -12.01 -1.30
CA VAL A 121 1.61 -13.02 -2.33
C VAL A 121 2.73 -14.04 -2.53
N TYR A 122 3.98 -13.68 -2.21
CA TYR A 122 5.13 -14.57 -2.35
C TYR A 122 5.30 -15.55 -1.18
N GLY A 123 4.65 -15.28 -0.04
CA GLY A 123 4.78 -16.11 1.16
C GLY A 123 6.21 -16.09 1.74
N ALA A 124 6.86 -17.25 1.75
CA ALA A 124 8.24 -17.41 2.19
C ALA A 124 9.15 -17.67 0.96
N PRO A 125 9.71 -16.64 0.34
CA PRO A 125 10.51 -16.79 -0.88
C PRO A 125 11.83 -17.51 -0.60
N GLU A 126 12.26 -18.35 -1.55
CA GLU A 126 13.54 -19.06 -1.48
C GLU A 126 14.74 -18.17 -1.86
N ARG A 127 14.49 -17.11 -2.61
CA ARG A 127 15.52 -16.19 -3.12
C ARG A 127 15.17 -14.75 -2.87
N VAL A 128 16.17 -13.96 -2.55
CA VAL A 128 16.10 -12.51 -2.36
C VAL A 128 17.26 -11.88 -3.14
N PRO A 129 17.05 -10.81 -3.91
CA PRO A 129 15.81 -10.05 -4.11
C PRO A 129 14.72 -10.86 -4.85
N ILE A 130 13.44 -10.54 -4.56
CA ILE A 130 12.27 -11.25 -5.08
C ILE A 130 11.85 -10.61 -6.41
N ALA A 131 11.93 -11.36 -7.51
CA ALA A 131 11.42 -10.94 -8.81
C ALA A 131 9.94 -11.31 -8.99
N GLU A 132 9.24 -10.68 -9.94
CA GLU A 132 7.83 -10.96 -10.25
C GLU A 132 7.59 -12.39 -10.76
N THR A 133 8.64 -13.02 -11.29
CA THR A 133 8.62 -14.43 -11.72
C THR A 133 8.75 -15.43 -10.58
N SER A 134 9.00 -14.98 -9.35
CA SER A 134 9.06 -15.84 -8.18
C SER A 134 7.70 -16.51 -7.92
N PRO A 135 7.68 -17.76 -7.40
CA PRO A 135 6.43 -18.44 -7.06
C PRO A 135 5.56 -17.60 -6.11
N THR A 136 4.26 -17.57 -6.38
CA THR A 136 3.28 -16.91 -5.50
C THR A 136 2.57 -17.98 -4.67
N LEU A 137 2.98 -18.13 -3.40
CA LEU A 137 2.47 -19.10 -2.43
C LEU A 137 2.18 -18.40 -1.10
N PRO A 138 1.09 -17.62 -1.00
CA PRO A 138 0.74 -16.91 0.22
C PRO A 138 0.60 -17.85 1.42
N ILE A 139 1.10 -17.42 2.58
CA ILE A 139 1.05 -18.20 3.83
C ILE A 139 -0.05 -17.73 4.79
N ASN A 140 -0.88 -16.77 4.36
CA ASN A 140 -1.99 -16.24 5.15
C ASN A 140 -3.16 -15.80 4.25
N PRO A 141 -4.38 -15.68 4.80
CA PRO A 141 -5.57 -15.29 4.04
C PRO A 141 -5.51 -13.88 3.42
N TYR A 142 -4.76 -12.95 4.02
CA TYR A 142 -4.53 -11.64 3.42
C TYR A 142 -3.80 -11.76 2.07
N GLY A 143 -2.66 -12.46 2.04
CA GLY A 143 -1.91 -12.69 0.80
C GLY A 143 -2.74 -13.41 -0.25
N TRP A 144 -3.48 -14.47 0.13
CA TRP A 144 -4.38 -15.17 -0.77
C TRP A 144 -5.48 -14.26 -1.33
N SER A 145 -6.10 -13.41 -0.51
CA SER A 145 -7.15 -12.50 -0.95
C SER A 145 -6.66 -11.51 -2.01
N LYS A 146 -5.42 -11.02 -1.86
CA LYS A 146 -4.78 -10.13 -2.83
C LYS A 146 -4.41 -10.86 -4.12
N LEU A 147 -3.85 -12.06 -4.03
CA LEU A 147 -3.51 -12.89 -5.19
C LEU A 147 -4.75 -13.29 -6.00
N PHE A 148 -5.85 -13.67 -5.33
CA PHE A 148 -7.11 -13.94 -6.01
C PHE A 148 -7.64 -12.72 -6.75
N PHE A 149 -7.47 -11.54 -6.21
CA PHE A 149 -7.90 -10.33 -6.91
C PHE A 149 -6.99 -9.99 -8.11
N GLU A 150 -5.69 -10.22 -8.03
CA GLU A 150 -4.80 -10.15 -9.21
C GLU A 150 -5.29 -11.09 -10.33
N ARG A 151 -5.71 -12.32 -9.98
CA ARG A 151 -6.25 -13.27 -10.94
C ARG A 151 -7.57 -12.78 -11.56
N GLN A 152 -8.48 -12.26 -10.73
CA GLN A 152 -9.75 -11.67 -11.23
C GLN A 152 -9.48 -10.54 -12.21
N LEU A 153 -8.52 -9.64 -11.93
CA LEU A 153 -8.15 -8.57 -12.86
C LEU A 153 -7.62 -9.11 -14.18
N ALA A 154 -6.81 -10.16 -14.16
CA ALA A 154 -6.29 -10.78 -15.38
C ALA A 154 -7.41 -11.41 -16.23
N ASP A 155 -8.34 -12.16 -15.62
CA ASP A 155 -9.44 -12.81 -16.30
C ASP A 155 -10.44 -11.78 -16.85
N LEU A 156 -10.78 -10.74 -16.09
CA LEU A 156 -11.65 -9.65 -16.53
C LEU A 156 -10.97 -8.79 -17.61
N GLY A 157 -9.66 -8.62 -17.54
CA GLY A 157 -8.88 -7.96 -18.57
C GLY A 157 -8.99 -8.67 -19.91
N ALA A 158 -8.78 -9.98 -19.91
CA ALA A 158 -8.90 -10.81 -21.11
C ALA A 158 -10.33 -10.80 -21.69
N ALA A 159 -11.36 -10.82 -20.83
CA ALA A 159 -12.75 -10.89 -21.26
C ALA A 159 -13.32 -9.53 -21.72
N HIS A 160 -12.87 -8.42 -21.18
CA HIS A 160 -13.51 -7.11 -21.33
C HIS A 160 -12.59 -5.99 -21.80
N GLY A 161 -11.32 -6.28 -22.09
CA GLY A 161 -10.33 -5.25 -22.49
C GLY A 161 -9.98 -4.28 -21.36
N LEU A 162 -10.01 -4.73 -20.10
CA LEU A 162 -9.54 -3.95 -18.94
C LEU A 162 -8.02 -4.07 -18.86
N ALA A 163 -7.31 -2.95 -19.01
CA ALA A 163 -5.89 -2.89 -18.70
C ALA A 163 -5.68 -2.65 -17.21
N SER A 164 -4.84 -3.45 -16.56
CA SER A 164 -4.56 -3.31 -15.14
C SER A 164 -3.07 -3.35 -14.80
N ALA A 165 -2.69 -2.65 -13.72
CA ALA A 165 -1.37 -2.76 -13.11
C ALA A 165 -1.51 -3.14 -11.64
N ALA A 166 -1.04 -4.32 -11.25
CA ALA A 166 -0.94 -4.73 -9.85
C ALA A 166 0.44 -4.34 -9.32
N LEU A 167 0.48 -3.45 -8.31
CA LEU A 167 1.72 -3.08 -7.64
C LEU A 167 1.87 -3.90 -6.36
N ARG A 168 2.83 -4.84 -6.35
CA ARG A 168 3.20 -5.65 -5.18
C ARG A 168 4.24 -4.89 -4.38
N TYR A 169 3.80 -4.07 -3.43
CA TYR A 169 4.74 -3.35 -2.58
C TYR A 169 5.00 -4.05 -1.26
N PHE A 170 6.12 -3.68 -0.67
CA PHE A 170 6.66 -4.28 0.55
C PHE A 170 6.24 -3.43 1.76
N ASN A 171 7.17 -2.87 2.51
CA ASN A 171 6.83 -2.08 3.69
C ASN A 171 6.74 -0.60 3.33
N VAL A 172 5.58 0.00 3.51
CA VAL A 172 5.36 1.43 3.23
C VAL A 172 5.59 2.24 4.50
N ALA A 173 6.32 3.35 4.37
CA ALA A 173 6.69 4.19 5.50
C ALA A 173 6.73 5.68 5.13
N GLY A 174 6.83 6.54 6.15
CA GLY A 174 6.90 7.99 5.96
C GLY A 174 5.54 8.68 5.97
N ALA A 175 5.57 9.96 5.69
CA ALA A 175 4.41 10.83 5.51
C ALA A 175 4.69 11.84 4.38
N ASP A 176 3.69 12.58 3.93
CA ASP A 176 3.90 13.65 2.97
C ASP A 176 4.97 14.65 3.47
N PRO A 177 6.04 14.92 2.70
CA PRO A 177 7.14 15.78 3.17
C PRO A 177 6.69 17.19 3.54
N THR A 178 5.58 17.67 2.95
CA THR A 178 4.99 18.98 3.30
C THR A 178 3.95 18.86 4.42
N GLY A 179 3.67 17.63 4.89
CA GLY A 179 2.77 17.35 6.01
C GLY A 179 1.30 17.47 5.69
N ARG A 180 0.89 17.32 4.44
CA ARG A 180 -0.52 17.34 4.02
C ARG A 180 -1.29 16.11 4.52
N THR A 181 -0.63 14.95 4.58
CA THR A 181 -1.21 13.69 5.03
C THR A 181 -0.14 12.73 5.55
N GLY A 182 -0.55 11.74 6.33
CA GLY A 182 0.32 10.72 6.90
C GLY A 182 -0.47 9.53 7.43
N GLN A 183 0.20 8.61 8.10
CA GLN A 183 -0.44 7.40 8.60
C GLN A 183 -1.28 7.69 9.86
N SER A 184 -2.60 7.86 9.68
CA SER A 184 -3.57 8.11 10.76
C SER A 184 -4.38 6.87 11.14
N THR A 185 -4.10 5.70 10.54
CA THR A 185 -4.83 4.44 10.81
C THR A 185 -4.70 4.06 12.29
N PRO A 186 -5.81 3.89 13.02
CA PRO A 186 -5.79 3.42 14.39
C PRO A 186 -5.13 2.04 14.49
N GLN A 187 -4.37 1.78 15.55
CA GLN A 187 -3.75 0.48 15.83
C GLN A 187 -2.81 -0.05 14.71
N ALA A 188 -2.22 0.86 13.94
CA ALA A 188 -1.24 0.47 12.93
C ALA A 188 -0.08 -0.31 13.54
N THR A 189 0.37 -1.37 12.85
CA THR A 189 1.41 -2.30 13.31
C THR A 189 2.74 -2.14 12.55
N HIS A 190 2.86 -1.11 11.71
CA HIS A 190 4.05 -0.88 10.90
C HIS A 190 5.23 -0.41 11.75
N LEU A 191 6.40 -0.99 11.52
CA LEU A 191 7.60 -0.78 12.34
C LEU A 191 7.95 0.71 12.53
N ILE A 192 8.11 1.46 11.43
CA ILE A 192 8.49 2.88 11.49
C ILE A 192 7.40 3.71 12.18
N LYS A 193 6.11 3.43 11.97
CA LYS A 193 5.00 4.09 12.66
C LYS A 193 5.09 3.89 14.19
N ILE A 194 5.25 2.63 14.63
CA ILE A 194 5.35 2.31 16.06
C ILE A 194 6.60 2.98 16.69
N ALA A 195 7.75 2.91 16.01
CA ALA A 195 8.97 3.52 16.48
C ALA A 195 8.85 5.05 16.56
N ALA A 196 8.23 5.71 15.56
CA ALA A 196 7.97 7.13 15.55
C ALA A 196 7.00 7.56 16.68
N GLN A 197 5.94 6.78 16.93
CA GLN A 197 5.02 7.01 18.06
C GLN A 197 5.71 6.86 19.40
N THR A 198 6.61 5.87 19.54
CA THR A 198 7.40 5.69 20.75
C THR A 198 8.34 6.88 20.96
N ALA A 199 9.03 7.32 19.90
CA ALA A 199 9.92 8.49 19.96
C ALA A 199 9.16 9.81 20.23
N ALA A 200 7.90 9.92 19.78
CA ALA A 200 7.03 11.08 20.04
C ALA A 200 6.35 11.03 21.44
N GLY A 201 6.61 10.00 22.27
CA GLY A 201 6.00 9.84 23.59
C GLY A 201 4.54 9.37 23.59
N GLN A 202 3.98 9.00 22.46
CA GLN A 202 2.61 8.51 22.32
C GLN A 202 2.47 7.04 22.76
N ARG A 203 3.60 6.32 22.90
CA ARG A 203 3.71 4.94 23.36
C ARG A 203 4.81 4.80 24.39
N PRO A 204 4.64 3.94 25.42
CA PRO A 204 5.66 3.74 26.44
C PRO A 204 6.89 2.99 25.93
N GLY A 205 6.79 2.25 24.81
CA GLY A 205 7.85 1.45 24.22
C GLY A 205 7.36 0.62 23.04
N MET A 206 8.27 -0.19 22.49
CA MET A 206 7.98 -1.09 21.37
C MET A 206 8.65 -2.46 21.53
N SER A 207 8.06 -3.51 20.92
CA SER A 207 8.63 -4.86 20.92
C SER A 207 9.44 -5.13 19.65
N VAL A 208 10.59 -5.79 19.82
CA VAL A 208 11.42 -6.37 18.75
C VAL A 208 11.19 -7.87 18.74
N PHE A 209 10.68 -8.42 17.64
CA PHE A 209 10.30 -9.82 17.51
C PHE A 209 11.38 -10.65 16.81
N GLY A 210 12.04 -11.53 17.58
CA GLY A 210 13.13 -12.37 17.08
C GLY A 210 14.45 -11.61 16.95
N THR A 211 15.51 -12.20 17.54
CA THR A 211 16.88 -11.68 17.51
C THR A 211 17.88 -12.73 17.04
N ASP A 212 17.37 -13.86 16.54
CA ASP A 212 18.12 -15.06 16.19
C ASP A 212 17.86 -15.52 14.74
N TYR A 213 17.32 -14.63 13.88
CA TYR A 213 17.18 -14.90 12.44
C TYR A 213 18.55 -15.00 11.75
N PRO A 214 18.68 -15.81 10.69
CA PRO A 214 19.92 -15.92 9.90
C PRO A 214 20.14 -14.67 9.02
N THR A 215 20.25 -13.51 9.65
CA THR A 215 20.46 -12.19 9.05
C THR A 215 21.66 -11.51 9.68
N ARG A 216 22.10 -10.37 9.11
CA ARG A 216 23.32 -9.68 9.53
C ARG A 216 23.37 -9.24 11.01
N ASP A 217 22.23 -9.04 11.67
CA ASP A 217 22.14 -8.63 13.07
C ASP A 217 21.13 -9.43 13.91
N GLY A 218 20.63 -10.54 13.35
CA GLY A 218 19.69 -11.43 13.99
C GLY A 218 18.23 -10.99 13.91
N THR A 219 17.92 -9.78 13.37
CA THR A 219 16.56 -9.31 13.21
C THR A 219 16.09 -9.41 11.75
N CYS A 220 14.77 -9.43 11.51
CA CYS A 220 14.22 -9.49 10.16
C CYS A 220 14.69 -8.33 9.29
N VAL A 221 14.91 -8.61 7.99
CA VAL A 221 15.25 -7.61 6.97
C VAL A 221 14.04 -7.36 6.08
N ARG A 222 13.71 -6.09 5.85
CA ARG A 222 12.57 -5.68 5.02
C ARG A 222 12.96 -4.57 4.07
N ASP A 223 12.39 -4.59 2.87
CA ASP A 223 12.41 -3.47 1.94
C ASP A 223 11.37 -2.45 2.37
N PHE A 224 11.77 -1.19 2.47
CA PHE A 224 10.88 -0.07 2.78
C PHE A 224 10.83 0.89 1.60
N ILE A 225 9.63 1.37 1.29
CA ILE A 225 9.40 2.40 0.30
C ILE A 225 8.72 3.60 0.95
N HIS A 226 9.17 4.81 0.62
CA HIS A 226 8.50 6.02 1.08
C HIS A 226 7.11 6.12 0.46
N VAL A 227 6.11 6.48 1.24
CA VAL A 227 4.71 6.53 0.79
C VAL A 227 4.50 7.51 -0.37
N SER A 228 5.25 8.62 -0.42
CA SER A 228 5.20 9.57 -1.54
C SER A 228 5.81 8.98 -2.82
N ASP A 229 6.91 8.22 -2.72
CA ASP A 229 7.47 7.49 -3.86
C ASP A 229 6.48 6.45 -4.38
N LEU A 230 5.84 5.70 -3.47
CA LEU A 230 4.82 4.73 -3.85
C LEU A 230 3.63 5.42 -4.54
N ALA A 231 3.18 6.58 -4.04
CA ALA A 231 2.11 7.34 -4.67
C ALA A 231 2.48 7.77 -6.10
N GLN A 232 3.72 8.22 -6.33
CA GLN A 232 4.23 8.54 -7.66
C GLN A 232 4.38 7.30 -8.55
N ALA A 233 4.72 6.13 -7.98
CA ALA A 233 4.70 4.86 -8.72
C ALA A 233 3.31 4.51 -9.23
N HIS A 234 2.24 4.82 -8.46
CA HIS A 234 0.87 4.64 -8.91
C HIS A 234 0.50 5.58 -10.07
N VAL A 235 0.97 6.84 -10.05
CA VAL A 235 0.81 7.76 -11.18
C VAL A 235 1.49 7.19 -12.43
N ALA A 236 2.75 6.79 -12.32
CA ALA A 236 3.52 6.24 -13.43
C ALA A 236 2.90 4.93 -13.99
N ALA A 237 2.44 4.05 -13.10
CA ALA A 237 1.75 2.81 -13.50
C ALA A 237 0.39 3.09 -14.17
N TYR A 238 -0.33 4.09 -13.71
CA TYR A 238 -1.60 4.51 -14.33
C TYR A 238 -1.37 5.07 -15.74
N ASP A 239 -0.32 5.89 -15.91
CA ASP A 239 0.03 6.52 -17.19
C ASP A 239 0.52 5.50 -18.23
N LEU A 240 1.07 4.37 -17.77
CA LEU A 240 1.47 3.26 -18.63
C LEU A 240 0.26 2.48 -19.21
N LEU A 241 -0.91 2.54 -18.56
CA LEU A 241 -2.08 1.77 -18.97
C LEU A 241 -2.83 2.45 -20.13
N GLU A 242 -3.09 1.68 -21.20
CA GLU A 242 -3.94 2.07 -22.30
C GLU A 242 -5.22 1.21 -22.32
N PRO A 243 -6.42 1.78 -22.58
CA PRO A 243 -7.65 1.00 -22.70
C PRO A 243 -7.51 -0.12 -23.73
N GLY A 244 -7.81 -1.35 -23.35
CA GLY A 244 -7.63 -2.53 -24.22
C GLY A 244 -6.18 -2.98 -24.41
N GLY A 245 -5.24 -2.30 -23.75
CA GLY A 245 -3.82 -2.60 -23.78
C GLY A 245 -3.41 -3.72 -22.84
N ARG A 246 -2.08 -3.86 -22.68
CA ARG A 246 -1.48 -4.89 -21.82
C ARG A 246 -1.70 -4.59 -20.34
N SER A 247 -1.92 -5.64 -19.55
CA SER A 247 -1.86 -5.59 -18.08
C SER A 247 -0.46 -5.94 -17.55
N TYR A 248 -0.14 -5.44 -16.35
CA TYR A 248 1.17 -5.58 -15.72
C TYR A 248 1.04 -6.01 -14.26
N THR A 249 2.07 -6.68 -13.78
CA THR A 249 2.30 -6.91 -12.36
C THR A 249 3.73 -6.49 -12.06
N PHE A 250 3.92 -5.62 -11.06
CA PHE A 250 5.23 -5.06 -10.72
C PHE A 250 5.51 -5.17 -9.23
N ASN A 251 6.73 -5.52 -8.89
CA ASN A 251 7.24 -5.26 -7.56
C ASN A 251 7.56 -3.77 -7.41
N CYS A 252 7.13 -3.19 -6.29
CA CYS A 252 7.35 -1.79 -5.99
C CYS A 252 8.04 -1.67 -4.62
N GLY A 253 9.34 -1.41 -4.63
CA GLY A 253 10.22 -1.28 -3.49
C GLY A 253 11.46 -0.50 -3.85
N ASN A 254 12.36 -0.30 -2.88
CA ASN A 254 13.66 0.34 -3.11
C ASN A 254 14.73 -0.63 -3.62
N GLY A 255 14.48 -1.95 -3.56
CA GLY A 255 15.48 -2.96 -3.84
C GLY A 255 16.58 -3.05 -2.78
N ARG A 256 16.36 -2.43 -1.62
CA ARG A 256 17.30 -2.42 -0.48
C ARG A 256 16.60 -2.82 0.81
N GLY A 257 17.15 -3.83 1.48
CA GLY A 257 16.64 -4.30 2.76
C GLY A 257 17.28 -3.59 3.94
N TYR A 258 16.46 -3.24 4.94
CA TYR A 258 16.89 -2.73 6.24
C TYR A 258 16.44 -3.69 7.35
N SER A 259 17.31 -3.97 8.30
CA SER A 259 16.96 -4.76 9.48
C SER A 259 16.10 -3.96 10.46
N VAL A 260 15.39 -4.66 11.34
CA VAL A 260 14.62 -3.99 12.41
C VAL A 260 15.52 -3.11 13.27
N ARG A 261 16.75 -3.56 13.60
CA ARG A 261 17.72 -2.76 14.38
C ARG A 261 18.21 -1.53 13.65
N GLU A 262 18.44 -1.61 12.34
CA GLU A 262 18.82 -0.45 11.52
C GLU A 262 17.72 0.61 11.49
N VAL A 263 16.46 0.18 11.36
CA VAL A 263 15.31 1.10 11.42
C VAL A 263 15.19 1.76 12.80
N ILE A 264 15.32 1.00 13.89
CA ILE A 264 15.26 1.53 15.24
C ILE A 264 16.36 2.58 15.44
N ARG A 265 17.61 2.27 15.05
CA ARG A 265 18.73 3.22 15.15
C ARG A 265 18.47 4.50 14.38
N ALA A 266 17.94 4.40 13.14
CA ALA A 266 17.60 5.59 12.36
C ALA A 266 16.53 6.46 13.06
N VAL A 267 15.56 5.85 13.75
CA VAL A 267 14.56 6.60 14.52
C VAL A 267 15.17 7.24 15.76
N GLU A 268 16.06 6.54 16.49
CA GLU A 268 16.77 7.07 17.66
C GLU A 268 17.66 8.27 17.29
N GLU A 269 18.38 8.17 16.16
CA GLU A 269 19.19 9.25 15.60
C GLU A 269 18.35 10.47 15.25
N ALA A 270 17.22 10.29 14.54
CA ALA A 270 16.31 11.37 14.16
C ALA A 270 15.56 11.97 15.34
N ALA A 271 15.30 11.19 16.38
CA ALA A 271 14.62 11.65 17.59
C ALA A 271 15.57 12.34 18.58
N GLY A 272 16.88 12.05 18.51
CA GLY A 272 17.89 12.48 19.49
C GLY A 272 17.77 11.76 20.83
N ALA A 273 17.09 10.60 20.91
CA ALA A 273 16.84 9.86 22.14
C ALA A 273 16.67 8.36 21.86
N GLY A 274 17.10 7.50 22.80
CA GLY A 274 16.90 6.06 22.74
C GLY A 274 15.44 5.66 22.96
N LEU A 275 15.03 4.56 22.31
CA LEU A 275 13.70 3.99 22.45
C LEU A 275 13.65 2.93 23.56
N GLN A 276 12.52 2.84 24.27
CA GLN A 276 12.25 1.74 25.19
C GLN A 276 11.90 0.47 24.40
N LEU A 277 12.78 -0.53 24.46
CA LEU A 277 12.66 -1.76 23.68
C LEU A 277 12.40 -2.96 24.59
N THR A 278 11.44 -3.81 24.17
CA THR A 278 11.22 -5.15 24.73
C THR A 278 11.53 -6.18 23.65
N TYR A 279 12.30 -7.22 24.00
CA TYR A 279 12.67 -8.27 23.08
C TYR A 279 11.78 -9.50 23.29
N GLU A 280 11.19 -10.00 22.19
CA GLU A 280 10.27 -11.12 22.20
C GLU A 280 10.73 -12.21 21.21
N GLY A 281 10.15 -13.40 21.31
CA GLY A 281 10.40 -14.49 20.37
C GLY A 281 9.95 -14.14 18.94
N ARG A 282 10.34 -14.96 17.97
CA ARG A 282 9.94 -14.78 16.56
C ARG A 282 8.42 -14.81 16.40
N ARG A 283 7.90 -13.96 15.56
CA ARG A 283 6.50 -14.07 15.11
C ARG A 283 6.36 -15.27 14.16
N ALA A 284 5.32 -16.05 14.35
CA ALA A 284 5.02 -17.16 13.45
C ALA A 284 4.75 -16.64 12.02
N GLY A 285 5.41 -17.24 11.04
CA GLY A 285 5.24 -16.90 9.63
C GLY A 285 6.02 -15.67 9.14
N ASP A 286 6.87 -15.06 9.98
CA ASP A 286 7.76 -13.97 9.51
C ASP A 286 9.00 -14.56 8.81
N PRO A 287 9.19 -14.34 7.50
CA PRO A 287 10.43 -14.76 6.83
C PRO A 287 11.61 -13.88 7.28
N PRO A 288 12.84 -14.43 7.30
CA PRO A 288 14.03 -13.68 7.70
C PRO A 288 14.25 -12.42 6.87
N GLU A 289 14.02 -12.50 5.55
CA GLU A 289 14.30 -11.41 4.63
C GLU A 289 13.24 -11.31 3.52
N LEU A 290 12.78 -10.08 3.25
CA LEU A 290 11.88 -9.74 2.15
C LEU A 290 12.36 -8.44 1.50
N VAL A 291 12.96 -8.55 0.32
CA VAL A 291 13.48 -7.42 -0.48
C VAL A 291 13.02 -7.57 -1.92
N ALA A 292 12.51 -6.48 -2.49
CA ALA A 292 12.03 -6.43 -3.87
C ALA A 292 13.19 -6.47 -4.88
N ASP A 293 12.94 -7.08 -6.03
CA ASP A 293 13.60 -6.68 -7.27
C ASP A 293 12.62 -5.77 -8.04
N PRO A 294 12.83 -4.44 -8.06
CA PRO A 294 11.95 -3.49 -8.77
C PRO A 294 12.36 -3.30 -10.25
N GLY A 295 13.30 -4.10 -10.76
CA GLY A 295 13.88 -3.94 -12.08
C GLY A 295 12.86 -3.92 -13.22
N LEU A 296 11.79 -4.75 -13.11
CA LEU A 296 10.75 -4.79 -14.13
C LEU A 296 9.95 -3.49 -14.20
N LEU A 297 9.55 -2.91 -13.06
CA LEU A 297 8.90 -1.60 -13.02
C LEU A 297 9.79 -0.53 -13.65
N PHE A 298 11.08 -0.52 -13.31
CA PHE A 298 12.04 0.44 -13.81
C PHE A 298 12.28 0.36 -15.32
N GLN A 299 12.05 -0.78 -15.95
CA GLN A 299 12.13 -0.94 -17.41
C GLN A 299 10.93 -0.34 -18.14
N HIS A 300 9.77 -0.27 -17.49
CA HIS A 300 8.54 0.14 -18.11
C HIS A 300 8.16 1.61 -17.86
N VAL A 301 8.65 2.21 -16.77
CA VAL A 301 8.36 3.60 -16.40
C VAL A 301 9.62 4.37 -16.03
N ALA A 302 9.62 5.67 -16.31
CA ALA A 302 10.74 6.56 -15.98
C ALA A 302 10.80 6.96 -14.49
N TRP A 303 9.99 6.32 -13.65
CA TRP A 303 9.95 6.56 -12.21
C TRP A 303 11.08 5.79 -11.49
N ARG A 304 11.62 6.42 -10.44
CA ARG A 304 12.55 5.81 -9.49
C ARG A 304 12.22 6.32 -8.08
N PRO A 305 12.40 5.49 -7.02
CA PRO A 305 12.27 5.97 -5.66
C PRO A 305 13.33 7.02 -5.35
N HIS A 306 12.92 8.09 -4.68
CA HIS A 306 13.76 9.24 -4.35
C HIS A 306 14.20 9.23 -2.88
N TYR A 307 13.33 8.78 -1.98
CA TYR A 307 13.52 8.86 -0.54
C TYR A 307 14.18 7.62 0.03
N GLY A 308 15.16 7.81 0.95
CA GLY A 308 15.82 6.76 1.71
C GLY A 308 15.19 6.51 3.08
N LEU A 309 15.86 5.67 3.89
CA LEU A 309 15.38 5.35 5.25
C LEU A 309 15.32 6.59 6.15
N ALA A 310 16.29 7.48 6.07
CA ALA A 310 16.32 8.72 6.86
C ALA A 310 15.06 9.57 6.58
N ASP A 311 14.75 9.79 5.31
CA ASP A 311 13.56 10.58 4.91
C ASP A 311 12.25 9.95 5.39
N MET A 312 12.14 8.60 5.28
CA MET A 312 10.98 7.85 5.79
C MET A 312 10.79 8.05 7.28
N VAL A 313 11.87 8.01 8.04
CA VAL A 313 11.86 8.20 9.49
C VAL A 313 11.55 9.65 9.87
N GLU A 314 12.22 10.60 9.24
CA GLU A 314 12.02 12.03 9.53
C GLU A 314 10.58 12.47 9.26
N THR A 315 10.02 12.10 8.09
CA THR A 315 8.64 12.46 7.74
C THR A 315 7.62 11.76 8.63
N ALA A 316 7.84 10.47 8.98
CA ALA A 316 6.98 9.76 9.92
C ALA A 316 7.01 10.39 11.32
N LEU A 317 8.20 10.71 11.85
CA LEU A 317 8.36 11.33 13.16
C LEU A 317 7.75 12.75 13.19
N ALA A 318 7.94 13.54 12.14
CA ALA A 318 7.34 14.86 12.03
C ALA A 318 5.81 14.78 12.02
N TRP A 319 5.24 13.76 11.34
CA TRP A 319 3.79 13.51 11.34
C TRP A 319 3.28 13.16 12.74
N GLU A 320 3.92 12.22 13.44
CA GLU A 320 3.49 11.83 14.79
C GLU A 320 3.56 12.99 15.79
N ARG A 321 4.61 13.81 15.74
CA ARG A 321 4.75 15.00 16.59
C ARG A 321 3.66 16.04 16.39
N ARG A 322 3.02 16.09 15.21
CA ARG A 322 1.86 16.97 14.94
C ARG A 322 0.54 16.41 15.48
N GLN A 323 0.48 15.09 15.73
CA GLN A 323 -0.71 14.43 16.25
C GLN A 323 -0.71 14.30 17.78
N ALA A 324 0.43 14.59 18.42
CA ALA A 324 0.60 14.65 19.87
C ALA A 324 0.07 15.98 20.43
#